data_0a5eba9862afd4dfe6b1ec14fe65f30b
#
_entry.id   0a5eba9862afd4dfe6b1ec14fe65f30b
#
_cell.length_a   1.000
_cell.length_b   1.000
_cell.length_c   1.000
_cell.angle_alpha   90.00
_cell.angle_beta   90.00
_cell.angle_gamma   90.00
#
_symmetry.space_group_name_H-M   'P 1'
#
loop_
_entity.id
_entity.type
_entity.pdbx_description
1 polymer ?
#
loop_
_entity_poly.entity_id
_entity_poly.type
_entity_poly.pdbx_seq_one_letter_code
_entity_poly.pdbx_strand_id
1 'polypeptide(L)'
;MRESLYNAASLANVSFTEQEKVLTIEQIHDAYGSNVSGNPSIYCGTYGKYNDGDISGMWLDLTKFCDYEEFMDVCRQLHIDEEDPELMFQDYDSFPAEFYSENCMDEDTFDKIQQYGNLSSSMKEAMDDYLELGMDFDLDNFYEAYQGKWDSEEEFAQNLIDELYDIESMMGSLARYFDYATFADDLFDTDYSMGENGHVFRA
;
A
#
# COMPACT_ATOMS: atom_id res chain seq x y z
N MET A 1 -70.25 0.87 24.56
CA MET A 1 -69.85 2.26 24.38
C MET A 1 -68.48 2.43 25.00
N ARG A 2 -67.47 2.37 24.21
CA ARG A 2 -66.10 2.92 24.47
C ARG A 2 -65.42 3.12 23.08
N GLU A 3 -65.42 4.36 22.68
CA GLU A 3 -64.67 4.81 21.50
C GLU A 3 -63.17 4.79 21.82
N SER A 4 -62.42 4.10 21.01
CA SER A 4 -60.95 4.09 21.06
C SER A 4 -60.44 5.09 20.04
N LEU A 5 -59.87 6.17 20.55
CA LEU A 5 -59.16 7.16 19.75
C LEU A 5 -57.79 6.59 19.35
N TYR A 6 -57.63 6.21 18.10
CA TYR A 6 -56.33 5.97 17.52
C TYR A 6 -55.71 7.31 17.08
N ASN A 7 -54.75 7.73 17.86
CA ASN A 7 -53.88 8.85 17.51
C ASN A 7 -52.90 8.39 16.43
N ALA A 8 -53.06 8.90 15.23
CA ALA A 8 -52.11 8.74 14.17
C ALA A 8 -50.94 9.72 14.43
N ALA A 9 -49.85 9.19 15.00
CA ALA A 9 -48.62 9.91 15.05
C ALA A 9 -48.03 9.97 13.64
N SER A 10 -48.02 11.17 13.06
CA SER A 10 -47.35 11.51 11.83
C SER A 10 -45.84 11.28 12.02
N LEU A 11 -45.31 10.24 11.40
CA LEU A 11 -43.90 10.06 11.21
C LEU A 11 -43.45 11.13 10.20
N ALA A 12 -42.92 12.23 10.70
CA ALA A 12 -42.19 13.18 9.91
C ALA A 12 -40.93 12.44 9.37
N ASN A 13 -40.93 12.15 8.10
CA ASN A 13 -39.72 11.78 7.38
C ASN A 13 -38.73 12.94 7.48
N VAL A 14 -37.78 12.82 8.41
CA VAL A 14 -36.58 13.66 8.39
C VAL A 14 -35.67 13.03 7.35
N SER A 15 -35.79 13.46 6.11
CA SER A 15 -34.77 13.26 5.11
C SER A 15 -33.57 14.12 5.50
N PHE A 16 -32.57 13.52 6.13
CA PHE A 16 -31.24 14.09 6.17
C PHE A 16 -30.69 13.97 4.74
N THR A 17 -30.87 14.99 3.94
CA THR A 17 -29.98 15.27 2.83
C THR A 17 -28.74 15.87 3.47
N GLU A 18 -27.70 15.06 3.72
CA GLU A 18 -26.35 15.57 3.84
C GLU A 18 -26.09 16.30 2.51
N GLN A 19 -26.09 17.62 2.56
CA GLN A 19 -25.55 18.42 1.46
C GLN A 19 -24.06 18.09 1.47
N GLU A 20 -23.60 17.35 0.47
CA GLU A 20 -22.17 17.14 0.22
C GLU A 20 -21.52 18.52 0.23
N LYS A 21 -20.63 18.71 1.20
CA LYS A 21 -19.92 19.98 1.39
C LYS A 21 -18.89 20.11 0.30
N VAL A 22 -19.19 20.86 -0.74
CA VAL A 22 -18.24 21.17 -1.80
C VAL A 22 -17.06 21.93 -1.19
N LEU A 23 -15.87 21.35 -1.31
CA LEU A 23 -14.61 21.93 -0.83
C LEU A 23 -14.06 22.92 -1.87
N THR A 24 -13.41 23.98 -1.41
CA THR A 24 -12.61 24.85 -2.29
C THR A 24 -11.26 24.19 -2.58
N ILE A 25 -10.61 24.59 -3.68
CA ILE A 25 -9.25 24.11 -4.04
C ILE A 25 -8.26 24.31 -2.89
N GLU A 26 -8.34 25.45 -2.17
CA GLU A 26 -7.49 25.72 -1.00
C GLU A 26 -7.78 24.74 0.15
N GLN A 27 -9.04 24.42 0.40
CA GLN A 27 -9.42 23.44 1.42
C GLN A 27 -8.97 22.02 1.06
N ILE A 28 -9.06 21.65 -0.23
CA ILE A 28 -8.55 20.36 -0.73
C ILE A 28 -7.03 20.30 -0.54
N HIS A 29 -6.31 21.37 -0.92
CA HIS A 29 -4.86 21.44 -0.76
C HIS A 29 -4.45 21.30 0.72
N ASP A 30 -5.12 22.01 1.62
CA ASP A 30 -4.79 21.99 3.05
C ASP A 30 -5.08 20.62 3.70
N ALA A 31 -6.18 19.97 3.30
CA ALA A 31 -6.59 18.69 3.88
C ALA A 31 -5.82 17.49 3.26
N TYR A 32 -5.74 17.45 1.93
CA TYR A 32 -5.31 16.25 1.19
C TYR A 32 -4.03 16.45 0.37
N GLY A 33 -3.55 17.70 0.21
CA GLY A 33 -2.35 17.99 -0.58
C GLY A 33 -1.11 17.26 -0.05
N SER A 34 -0.27 16.74 -0.95
CA SER A 34 0.97 16.07 -0.58
C SER A 34 2.04 17.11 -0.21
N ASN A 35 2.39 17.14 1.07
CA ASN A 35 3.39 18.05 1.64
C ASN A 35 4.52 17.33 2.36
N VAL A 36 4.45 15.98 2.45
CA VAL A 36 5.41 15.15 3.18
C VAL A 36 6.09 14.21 2.19
N SER A 37 7.39 14.33 2.06
CA SER A 37 8.20 13.42 1.24
C SER A 37 8.15 12.00 1.83
N GLY A 38 7.93 11.00 0.97
CA GLY A 38 7.90 9.58 1.33
C GLY A 38 6.51 9.03 1.68
N ASN A 39 5.45 9.88 1.64
CA ASN A 39 4.08 9.39 1.66
C ASN A 39 3.63 9.04 0.23
N PRO A 40 2.90 7.92 0.03
CA PRO A 40 2.27 7.61 -1.24
C PRO A 40 1.43 8.78 -1.74
N SER A 41 1.75 9.27 -2.92
CA SER A 41 1.12 10.46 -3.49
C SER A 41 0.87 10.28 -4.97
N ILE A 42 -0.20 10.91 -5.47
CA ILE A 42 -0.57 10.87 -6.89
C ILE A 42 -0.91 12.28 -7.37
N TYR A 43 -0.53 12.60 -8.60
CA TYR A 43 -0.91 13.86 -9.24
C TYR A 43 -2.21 13.68 -10.01
N CYS A 44 -3.29 14.27 -9.50
CA CYS A 44 -4.62 14.20 -10.11
C CYS A 44 -4.86 15.41 -11.01
N GLY A 45 -5.03 15.15 -12.29
CA GLY A 45 -5.46 16.08 -13.34
C GLY A 45 -6.64 15.52 -14.13
N THR A 46 -6.90 16.06 -15.32
CA THR A 46 -7.89 15.54 -16.26
C THR A 46 -7.35 15.46 -17.69
N TYR A 47 -7.86 14.53 -18.48
CA TYR A 47 -7.54 14.43 -19.90
C TYR A 47 -7.99 15.67 -20.68
N GLY A 48 -9.11 16.29 -20.29
CA GLY A 48 -9.62 17.51 -20.92
C GLY A 48 -8.59 18.64 -20.80
N LYS A 49 -8.16 18.98 -19.60
CA LYS A 49 -7.16 20.01 -19.34
C LYS A 49 -5.82 19.71 -20.00
N TYR A 50 -5.35 18.45 -19.87
CA TYR A 50 -4.09 18.01 -20.48
C TYR A 50 -4.07 18.21 -22.00
N ASN A 51 -5.14 17.83 -22.70
CA ASN A 51 -5.28 17.98 -24.15
C ASN A 51 -5.32 19.46 -24.59
N ASP A 52 -5.83 20.35 -23.75
CA ASP A 52 -5.83 21.80 -23.98
C ASP A 52 -4.50 22.48 -23.61
N GLY A 53 -3.50 21.69 -23.15
CA GLY A 53 -2.20 22.19 -22.74
C GLY A 53 -2.18 22.80 -21.33
N ASP A 54 -3.23 22.60 -20.56
CA ASP A 54 -3.33 22.99 -19.14
C ASP A 54 -3.02 21.78 -18.25
N ILE A 55 -1.91 21.85 -17.53
CA ILE A 55 -1.48 20.81 -16.59
C ILE A 55 -1.98 21.07 -15.16
N SER A 56 -3.05 21.86 -15.02
CA SER A 56 -3.64 22.13 -13.70
C SER A 56 -4.16 20.87 -13.05
N GLY A 57 -3.60 20.56 -11.91
CA GLY A 57 -3.95 19.43 -11.07
C GLY A 57 -3.32 19.62 -9.69
N MET A 58 -3.34 18.57 -8.88
CA MET A 58 -2.80 18.63 -7.53
C MET A 58 -2.16 17.31 -7.13
N TRP A 59 -1.03 17.37 -6.42
CA TRP A 59 -0.49 16.24 -5.69
C TRP A 59 -1.36 15.94 -4.47
N LEU A 60 -1.91 14.75 -4.41
CA LEU A 60 -2.75 14.26 -3.30
C LEU A 60 -1.98 13.20 -2.53
N ASP A 61 -1.94 13.33 -1.21
CA ASP A 61 -1.36 12.35 -0.28
C ASP A 61 -2.40 11.26 0.02
N LEU A 62 -2.20 10.07 -0.52
CA LEU A 62 -3.15 8.97 -0.44
C LEU A 62 -3.35 8.44 1.00
N THR A 63 -2.46 8.75 1.92
CA THR A 63 -2.59 8.36 3.34
C THR A 63 -3.56 9.25 4.13
N LYS A 64 -4.04 10.35 3.55
CA LYS A 64 -4.92 11.32 4.21
C LYS A 64 -6.41 11.05 4.01
N PHE A 65 -6.76 10.11 3.15
CA PHE A 65 -8.15 9.74 2.87
C PHE A 65 -8.60 8.60 3.78
N CYS A 66 -9.88 8.63 4.15
CA CYS A 66 -10.47 7.56 4.95
C CYS A 66 -10.74 6.31 4.11
N ASP A 67 -11.14 6.49 2.86
CA ASP A 67 -11.46 5.42 1.92
C ASP A 67 -11.37 5.89 0.46
N TYR A 68 -11.56 4.96 -0.46
CA TYR A 68 -11.54 5.19 -1.90
C TYR A 68 -12.65 6.13 -2.38
N GLU A 69 -13.84 6.09 -1.76
CA GLU A 69 -14.99 6.92 -2.15
C GLU A 69 -14.67 8.40 -1.87
N GLU A 70 -14.12 8.71 -0.69
CA GLU A 70 -13.64 10.06 -0.35
C GLU A 70 -12.56 10.53 -1.31
N PHE A 71 -11.58 9.68 -1.65
CA PHE A 71 -10.53 10.01 -2.61
C PHE A 71 -11.11 10.40 -3.97
N MET A 72 -12.02 9.58 -4.52
CA MET A 72 -12.64 9.85 -5.82
C MET A 72 -13.53 11.08 -5.81
N ASP A 73 -14.22 11.35 -4.72
CA ASP A 73 -15.03 12.56 -4.55
C ASP A 73 -14.16 13.82 -4.50
N VAL A 74 -13.05 13.79 -3.79
CA VAL A 74 -12.08 14.90 -3.76
C VAL A 74 -11.47 15.13 -5.14
N CYS A 75 -11.10 14.07 -5.87
CA CYS A 75 -10.62 14.19 -7.25
C CYS A 75 -11.64 14.89 -8.17
N ARG A 76 -12.94 14.54 -8.07
CA ARG A 76 -14.01 15.20 -8.85
C ARG A 76 -14.21 16.66 -8.39
N GLN A 77 -14.16 16.94 -7.10
CA GLN A 77 -14.28 18.30 -6.58
C GLN A 77 -13.10 19.20 -6.98
N LEU A 78 -11.89 18.65 -7.10
CA LEU A 78 -10.71 19.34 -7.60
C LEU A 78 -10.92 19.89 -9.03
N HIS A 79 -11.73 19.20 -9.84
CA HIS A 79 -12.03 19.52 -11.24
C HIS A 79 -13.50 19.87 -11.47
N ILE A 80 -14.17 20.46 -10.48
CA ILE A 80 -15.60 20.84 -10.53
C ILE A 80 -15.94 21.87 -11.60
N ASP A 81 -14.93 22.51 -12.18
CA ASP A 81 -15.05 23.44 -13.31
C ASP A 81 -15.32 22.70 -14.64
N GLU A 82 -15.17 21.40 -14.70
CA GLU A 82 -15.54 20.55 -15.84
C GLU A 82 -16.89 19.86 -15.56
N GLU A 83 -17.75 19.72 -16.59
CA GLU A 83 -19.09 19.12 -16.43
C GLU A 83 -19.01 17.61 -16.14
N ASP A 84 -18.04 16.91 -16.76
CA ASP A 84 -17.78 15.49 -16.59
C ASP A 84 -16.27 15.23 -16.68
N PRO A 85 -15.52 15.46 -15.58
CA PRO A 85 -14.07 15.36 -15.60
C PRO A 85 -13.61 13.92 -15.78
N GLU A 86 -12.96 13.63 -16.90
CA GLU A 86 -12.23 12.37 -17.12
C GLU A 86 -10.88 12.47 -16.40
N LEU A 87 -10.78 11.84 -15.21
CA LEU A 87 -9.60 11.94 -14.37
C LEU A 87 -8.38 11.31 -15.05
N MET A 88 -7.23 11.95 -14.84
CA MET A 88 -5.93 11.50 -15.32
C MET A 88 -4.93 11.57 -14.16
N PHE A 89 -4.38 10.43 -13.78
CA PHE A 89 -3.33 10.37 -12.78
C PHE A 89 -1.97 10.50 -13.48
N GLN A 90 -1.48 11.73 -13.58
CA GLN A 90 -0.36 12.08 -14.46
C GLN A 90 1.01 11.64 -13.94
N ASP A 91 1.13 11.46 -12.62
CA ASP A 91 2.38 11.06 -11.97
C ASP A 91 2.10 10.50 -10.57
N TYR A 92 3.06 9.76 -10.02
CA TYR A 92 2.96 9.16 -8.69
C TYR A 92 4.31 9.23 -7.96
N ASP A 93 4.29 9.13 -6.64
CA ASP A 93 5.48 9.13 -5.79
C ASP A 93 5.30 8.24 -4.56
N SER A 94 6.37 7.55 -4.17
CA SER A 94 6.51 6.82 -2.91
C SER A 94 5.59 5.61 -2.72
N PHE A 95 5.23 4.92 -3.82
CA PHE A 95 4.62 3.59 -3.79
C PHE A 95 5.06 2.75 -5.01
N PRO A 96 4.92 1.40 -4.98
CA PRO A 96 5.36 0.53 -6.06
C PRO A 96 4.71 0.85 -7.41
N ALA A 97 5.54 0.85 -8.48
CA ALA A 97 5.09 1.18 -9.83
C ALA A 97 3.97 0.28 -10.37
N GLU A 98 3.87 -0.94 -9.87
CA GLU A 98 2.84 -1.90 -10.26
C GLU A 98 1.42 -1.49 -9.83
N PHE A 99 1.29 -0.59 -8.82
CA PHE A 99 0.01 -0.02 -8.39
C PHE A 99 -0.38 1.24 -9.18
N TYR A 100 0.50 1.73 -10.04
CA TYR A 100 0.23 2.94 -10.79
C TYR A 100 -0.44 2.66 -12.13
N SER A 101 -1.51 3.43 -12.41
CA SER A 101 -2.13 3.52 -13.71
C SER A 101 -2.57 4.95 -13.98
N GLU A 102 -2.24 5.48 -15.18
CA GLU A 102 -2.58 6.85 -15.58
C GLU A 102 -4.08 7.10 -15.66
N ASN A 103 -4.83 6.11 -16.07
CA ASN A 103 -6.25 6.26 -16.44
C ASN A 103 -7.24 5.69 -15.42
N CYS A 104 -6.79 4.96 -14.43
CA CYS A 104 -7.66 4.40 -13.41
C CYS A 104 -6.93 4.07 -12.12
N MET A 105 -7.66 4.16 -11.04
CA MET A 105 -7.34 3.57 -9.74
C MET A 105 -8.64 2.93 -9.26
N ASP A 106 -8.60 1.66 -8.92
CA ASP A 106 -9.73 0.99 -8.29
C ASP A 106 -9.55 0.93 -6.76
N GLU A 107 -10.61 0.52 -6.08
CA GLU A 107 -10.63 0.45 -4.61
C GLU A 107 -9.57 -0.50 -4.06
N ASP A 108 -9.37 -1.67 -4.69
CA ASP A 108 -8.36 -2.65 -4.27
C ASP A 108 -6.94 -2.09 -4.37
N THR A 109 -6.64 -1.40 -5.46
CA THR A 109 -5.34 -0.73 -5.65
C THR A 109 -5.13 0.40 -4.66
N PHE A 110 -6.17 1.22 -4.41
CA PHE A 110 -6.12 2.29 -3.41
C PHE A 110 -5.83 1.74 -2.00
N ASP A 111 -6.52 0.68 -1.61
CA ASP A 111 -6.33 0.03 -0.32
C ASP A 111 -4.91 -0.56 -0.17
N LYS A 112 -4.37 -1.16 -1.22
CA LYS A 112 -2.97 -1.65 -1.24
C LYS A 112 -1.97 -0.51 -1.05
N ILE A 113 -2.17 0.62 -1.73
CA ILE A 113 -1.31 1.80 -1.58
C ILE A 113 -1.38 2.35 -0.15
N GLN A 114 -2.57 2.41 0.45
CA GLN A 114 -2.71 2.82 1.85
C GLN A 114 -2.03 1.85 2.83
N GLN A 115 -2.21 0.55 2.63
CA GLN A 115 -1.53 -0.48 3.43
C GLN A 115 -0.01 -0.36 3.32
N TYR A 116 0.52 -0.21 2.10
CA TYR A 116 1.95 0.05 1.86
C TYR A 116 2.40 1.34 2.54
N GLY A 117 1.62 2.42 2.42
CA GLY A 117 1.90 3.72 3.05
C GLY A 117 2.08 3.65 4.56
N ASN A 118 1.35 2.76 5.22
CA ASN A 118 1.38 2.55 6.67
C ASN A 118 2.57 1.69 7.15
N LEU A 119 3.33 1.07 6.27
CA LEU A 119 4.53 0.33 6.63
C LEU A 119 5.64 1.27 7.12
N SER A 120 6.47 0.80 8.04
CA SER A 120 7.71 1.50 8.39
C SER A 120 8.68 1.51 7.19
N SER A 121 9.63 2.43 7.15
CA SER A 121 10.58 2.52 6.04
C SER A 121 11.34 1.21 5.78
N SER A 122 11.69 0.47 6.84
CA SER A 122 12.33 -0.84 6.69
C SER A 122 11.39 -1.92 6.15
N MET A 123 10.10 -1.84 6.49
CA MET A 123 9.11 -2.77 5.94
C MET A 123 8.70 -2.41 4.51
N LYS A 124 8.78 -1.14 4.12
CA LYS A 124 8.62 -0.73 2.72
C LYS A 124 9.75 -1.32 1.86
N GLU A 125 11.01 -1.15 2.30
CA GLU A 125 12.16 -1.75 1.62
C GLU A 125 12.03 -3.29 1.51
N ALA A 126 11.55 -3.94 2.56
CA ALA A 126 11.29 -5.38 2.53
C ALA A 126 10.14 -5.76 1.60
N MET A 127 9.06 -4.96 1.57
CA MET A 127 7.94 -5.19 0.66
C MET A 127 8.36 -4.97 -0.81
N ASP A 128 9.20 -3.98 -1.08
CA ASP A 128 9.75 -3.76 -2.42
C ASP A 128 10.55 -4.98 -2.89
N ASP A 129 11.45 -5.53 -2.04
CA ASP A 129 12.15 -6.79 -2.32
C ASP A 129 11.18 -7.96 -2.57
N TYR A 130 10.10 -8.07 -1.77
CA TYR A 130 9.10 -9.13 -1.88
C TYR A 130 8.36 -9.09 -3.22
N LEU A 131 7.97 -7.90 -3.66
CA LEU A 131 7.31 -7.68 -4.95
C LEU A 131 8.27 -7.92 -6.13
N GLU A 132 9.53 -7.48 -6.03
CA GLU A 132 10.56 -7.72 -7.06
C GLU A 132 10.88 -9.20 -7.25
N LEU A 133 10.73 -10.01 -6.20
CA LEU A 133 10.82 -11.49 -6.28
C LEU A 133 9.59 -12.11 -6.98
N GLY A 134 8.58 -11.31 -7.36
CA GLY A 134 7.38 -11.76 -8.07
C GLY A 134 6.27 -12.28 -7.17
N MET A 135 6.31 -11.95 -5.89
CA MET A 135 5.25 -12.26 -4.94
C MET A 135 4.12 -11.24 -5.05
N ASP A 136 2.88 -11.67 -4.84
CA ASP A 136 1.72 -10.77 -4.83
C ASP A 136 1.65 -9.94 -3.55
N PHE A 137 1.18 -8.68 -3.65
CA PHE A 137 0.97 -7.84 -2.49
C PHE A 137 -0.15 -8.39 -1.59
N ASP A 138 0.22 -8.95 -0.48
CA ASP A 138 -0.65 -9.41 0.60
C ASP A 138 0.13 -9.34 1.92
N LEU A 139 -0.34 -8.54 2.87
CA LEU A 139 0.39 -8.29 4.13
C LEU A 139 0.48 -9.54 5.01
N ASP A 140 -0.55 -10.39 5.02
CA ASP A 140 -0.55 -11.59 5.86
C ASP A 140 0.49 -12.58 5.32
N ASN A 141 0.49 -12.83 4.01
CA ASN A 141 1.49 -13.67 3.34
C ASN A 141 2.91 -13.10 3.46
N PHE A 142 3.05 -11.79 3.30
CA PHE A 142 4.33 -11.10 3.46
C PHE A 142 4.91 -11.31 4.86
N TYR A 143 4.12 -11.05 5.92
CA TYR A 143 4.61 -11.22 7.29
C TYR A 143 4.85 -12.69 7.67
N GLU A 144 4.11 -13.63 7.08
CA GLU A 144 4.34 -15.07 7.27
C GLU A 144 5.63 -15.52 6.58
N ALA A 145 5.94 -14.97 5.40
CA ALA A 145 7.14 -15.33 4.63
C ALA A 145 8.42 -14.65 5.16
N TYR A 146 8.32 -13.44 5.74
CA TYR A 146 9.47 -12.61 6.07
C TYR A 146 10.37 -13.19 7.16
N GLN A 147 11.67 -13.33 6.86
CA GLN A 147 12.68 -13.94 7.74
C GLN A 147 13.76 -12.95 8.22
N GLY A 148 13.57 -11.65 7.96
CA GLY A 148 14.54 -10.63 8.37
C GLY A 148 15.46 -10.15 7.26
N LYS A 149 16.39 -9.25 7.63
CA LYS A 149 17.40 -8.69 6.74
C LYS A 149 18.75 -9.25 7.10
N TRP A 150 19.52 -9.72 6.12
CA TRP A 150 20.79 -10.41 6.26
C TRP A 150 21.81 -9.86 5.27
N ASP A 151 23.10 -9.92 5.62
CA ASP A 151 24.16 -9.45 4.74
C ASP A 151 24.45 -10.45 3.61
N SER A 152 24.09 -11.73 3.78
CA SER A 152 24.23 -12.78 2.78
C SER A 152 23.36 -14.00 3.08
N GLU A 153 23.11 -14.83 2.05
CA GLU A 153 22.46 -16.13 2.17
C GLU A 153 23.20 -17.07 3.13
N GLU A 154 24.54 -17.03 3.10
CA GLU A 154 25.39 -17.83 4.00
C GLU A 154 25.19 -17.42 5.47
N GLU A 155 25.10 -16.13 5.78
CA GLU A 155 24.83 -15.62 7.13
C GLU A 155 23.45 -16.07 7.63
N PHE A 156 22.42 -15.96 6.79
CA PHE A 156 21.10 -16.47 7.09
C PHE A 156 21.12 -17.97 7.38
N ALA A 157 21.76 -18.75 6.51
CA ALA A 157 21.85 -20.19 6.64
C ALA A 157 22.62 -20.62 7.91
N GLN A 158 23.70 -19.89 8.26
CA GLN A 158 24.43 -20.12 9.51
C GLN A 158 23.54 -19.85 10.72
N ASN A 159 22.83 -18.73 10.75
CA ASN A 159 21.91 -18.41 11.83
C ASN A 159 20.80 -19.47 11.97
N LEU A 160 20.20 -19.88 10.85
CA LEU A 160 19.15 -20.89 10.83
C LEU A 160 19.64 -22.23 11.42
N ILE A 161 20.85 -22.65 11.09
CA ILE A 161 21.45 -23.87 11.65
C ILE A 161 21.74 -23.71 13.13
N ASP A 162 22.32 -22.57 13.54
CA ASP A 162 22.67 -22.32 14.94
C ASP A 162 21.41 -22.28 15.85
N GLU A 163 20.27 -21.84 15.31
CA GLU A 163 18.98 -21.85 16.02
C GLU A 163 18.34 -23.24 16.10
N LEU A 164 18.48 -24.06 15.06
CA LEU A 164 17.78 -25.35 14.95
C LEU A 164 18.63 -26.53 15.45
N TYR A 165 19.96 -26.43 15.35
CA TYR A 165 20.88 -27.51 15.58
C TYR A 165 22.11 -27.07 16.38
N ASP A 166 22.53 -27.88 17.35
CA ASP A 166 23.84 -27.75 18.00
C ASP A 166 24.87 -28.56 17.18
N ILE A 167 25.41 -27.91 16.14
CA ILE A 167 26.37 -28.52 15.22
C ILE A 167 27.62 -29.02 15.97
N GLU A 168 28.09 -28.26 16.98
CA GLU A 168 29.24 -28.67 17.79
C GLU A 168 28.97 -29.96 18.60
N SER A 169 27.79 -30.07 19.18
CA SER A 169 27.40 -31.31 19.89
C SER A 169 27.18 -32.48 18.96
N MET A 170 26.67 -32.24 17.75
CA MET A 170 26.37 -33.29 16.76
C MET A 170 27.64 -33.80 16.05
N MET A 171 28.55 -32.90 15.66
CA MET A 171 29.71 -33.20 14.82
C MET A 171 31.04 -33.16 15.57
N GLY A 172 31.07 -32.62 16.78
CA GLY A 172 32.28 -32.44 17.57
C GLY A 172 33.34 -31.65 16.82
N SER A 173 34.57 -32.16 16.76
CA SER A 173 35.69 -31.46 16.09
C SER A 173 35.51 -31.32 14.57
N LEU A 174 34.50 -31.96 13.98
CA LEU A 174 34.20 -31.86 12.54
C LEU A 174 33.28 -30.66 12.24
N ALA A 175 32.66 -30.06 13.23
CA ALA A 175 31.80 -28.89 13.04
C ALA A 175 32.49 -27.74 12.25
N ARG A 176 33.80 -27.56 12.46
CA ARG A 176 34.61 -26.54 11.75
C ARG A 176 34.78 -26.80 10.24
N TYR A 177 34.34 -27.93 9.75
CA TYR A 177 34.38 -28.34 8.34
C TYR A 177 32.98 -28.31 7.72
N PHE A 178 31.96 -27.85 8.45
CA PHE A 178 30.62 -27.69 7.89
C PHE A 178 30.65 -26.61 6.82
N ASP A 179 30.13 -26.93 5.64
CA ASP A 179 30.12 -26.04 4.49
C ASP A 179 28.80 -25.25 4.46
N TYR A 180 28.83 -24.08 5.13
CA TYR A 180 27.65 -23.20 5.19
C TYR A 180 27.28 -22.63 3.84
N ALA A 181 28.24 -22.39 2.94
CA ALA A 181 27.98 -21.88 1.60
C ALA A 181 27.17 -22.87 0.76
N THR A 182 27.61 -24.14 0.71
CA THR A 182 26.86 -25.18 0.00
C THR A 182 25.47 -25.40 0.64
N PHE A 183 25.36 -25.30 1.96
CA PHE A 183 24.06 -25.42 2.63
C PHE A 183 23.14 -24.23 2.31
N ALA A 184 23.68 -23.01 2.21
CA ALA A 184 22.92 -21.84 1.77
C ALA A 184 22.41 -22.00 0.33
N ASP A 185 23.30 -22.44 -0.60
CA ASP A 185 22.90 -22.70 -1.98
C ASP A 185 21.70 -23.67 -2.05
N ASP A 186 21.72 -24.78 -1.28
CA ASP A 186 20.62 -25.73 -1.22
C ASP A 186 19.31 -25.14 -0.67
N LEU A 187 19.40 -24.26 0.37
CA LEU A 187 18.23 -23.59 0.97
C LEU A 187 17.58 -22.59 0.01
N PHE A 188 18.39 -21.80 -0.68
CA PHE A 188 17.91 -20.76 -1.58
C PHE A 188 17.51 -21.27 -2.97
N ASP A 189 17.84 -22.55 -3.29
CA ASP A 189 17.32 -23.22 -4.49
C ASP A 189 15.81 -23.54 -4.38
N THR A 190 15.26 -23.73 -3.16
CA THR A 190 13.91 -24.25 -2.98
C THR A 190 13.07 -23.62 -1.88
N ASP A 191 13.66 -23.23 -0.77
CA ASP A 191 12.91 -22.93 0.46
C ASP A 191 12.87 -21.43 0.78
N TYR A 192 13.85 -20.66 0.30
CA TYR A 192 13.98 -19.23 0.60
C TYR A 192 14.39 -18.44 -0.64
N SER A 193 14.13 -17.15 -0.60
CA SER A 193 14.60 -16.17 -1.59
C SER A 193 15.12 -14.94 -0.89
N MET A 194 16.18 -14.31 -1.43
CA MET A 194 16.73 -13.05 -0.94
C MET A 194 16.54 -11.95 -1.98
N GLY A 195 15.97 -10.81 -1.56
CA GLY A 195 15.85 -9.61 -2.38
C GLY A 195 17.16 -8.83 -2.47
N GLU A 196 17.18 -7.82 -3.35
CA GLU A 196 18.40 -7.02 -3.62
C GLU A 196 18.89 -6.25 -2.37
N ASN A 197 18.00 -5.87 -1.46
CA ASN A 197 18.33 -5.15 -0.22
C ASN A 197 18.67 -6.10 0.94
N GLY A 198 18.71 -7.42 0.70
CA GLY A 198 19.08 -8.45 1.67
C GLY A 198 17.94 -8.97 2.54
N HIS A 199 16.70 -8.66 2.20
CA HIS A 199 15.54 -9.23 2.90
C HIS A 199 15.28 -10.65 2.43
N VAL A 200 15.12 -11.58 3.39
CA VAL A 200 14.89 -13.00 3.12
C VAL A 200 13.42 -13.35 3.35
N PHE A 201 12.90 -14.16 2.43
CA PHE A 201 11.53 -14.67 2.47
C PHE A 201 11.51 -16.19 2.29
N ARG A 202 10.58 -16.82 2.95
CA ARG A 202 10.28 -18.22 2.73
C ARG A 202 9.43 -18.37 1.46
N ALA A 203 9.82 -19.32 0.58
CA ALA A 203 9.12 -19.62 -0.66
C ALA A 203 7.77 -20.35 -0.43
#